data_db3dbf2bc044d11a355836b7662c9547
#
_entry.id   db3dbf2bc044d11a355836b7662c9547
#
_cell.length_a   1.000
_cell.length_b   1.000
_cell.length_c   1.000
_cell.angle_alpha   90.00
_cell.angle_beta   90.00
_cell.angle_gamma   90.00
#
_symmetry.space_group_name_H-M   'P 1'
#
loop_
_entity.id
_entity.type
_entity.pdbx_description
1 polymer ?
#
loop_
_entity_poly.entity_id
_entity_poly.type
_entity_poly.pdbx_seq_one_letter_code
_entity_poly.pdbx_strand_id
1 'polypeptide(L)'
;FTVVGFGILWFVTTGFSNPMIIFYSLIAAAFIFMAMRYTNQRNDTANVPKGLVLHKYDAEAAFVDATGAHAGALLGDVRHDPFQSGGLETPAHDRVEAGAIHKAHRGVLYIDEINLLRMESQQALLTAIQEGEFSISGQSERSAGAMTKTEPVPCDFVLVAAGNLDAIQGMHPALRSRIRGYGYEVYMNSTIPDSQDNREKLVRFIAQEVAKDEKIGHFSKGAIGEVIHEAQRRAGRQNHLSLRLRELGGLVRVAGDVSRELGEDTVTAEHVMTAKTIAKPLEQQIADRYVERRKDYKTYSIKGSEIGMVNGLAVMGANSGMAEMAGILMPIVAEVTPAQYKNHGRVIATGKLGDIAKEAVENVSAEVEDEVSASSVVTSTAAIIAMFGAASMLL
;
A
#
# COMPACT_ATOMS: atom_id res chain seq x y z
N PHE A 1 1.77 48.91 -47.39
CA PHE A 1 1.68 50.29 -47.89
C PHE A 1 2.43 50.48 -49.22
N THR A 2 3.64 49.95 -49.39
CA THR A 2 4.48 50.10 -50.62
C THR A 2 3.80 49.58 -51.90
N VAL A 3 3.17 48.42 -51.88
CA VAL A 3 2.52 47.81 -53.06
C VAL A 3 1.29 48.60 -53.53
N VAL A 4 0.46 49.06 -52.60
CA VAL A 4 -0.71 49.88 -52.86
C VAL A 4 -0.26 51.28 -53.32
N GLY A 5 0.77 51.87 -52.74
CA GLY A 5 1.38 53.11 -53.13
C GLY A 5 1.95 53.03 -54.54
N PHE A 6 2.61 51.92 -54.89
CA PHE A 6 3.11 51.69 -56.28
C PHE A 6 1.98 51.55 -57.31
N GLY A 7 0.91 50.84 -56.94
CA GLY A 7 -0.29 50.72 -57.78
C GLY A 7 -0.99 52.06 -58.00
N ILE A 8 -1.10 52.92 -57.00
CA ILE A 8 -1.65 54.30 -57.15
C ILE A 8 -0.74 55.16 -57.99
N LEU A 9 0.58 55.13 -57.80
CA LEU A 9 1.55 55.88 -58.61
C LEU A 9 1.49 55.46 -60.06
N TRP A 10 1.42 54.16 -60.35
CA TRP A 10 1.27 53.63 -61.69
C TRP A 10 -0.05 54.07 -62.34
N PHE A 11 -1.16 54.04 -61.63
CA PHE A 11 -2.46 54.47 -62.08
C PHE A 11 -2.45 55.98 -62.45
N VAL A 12 -1.80 56.80 -61.66
CA VAL A 12 -1.64 58.24 -61.91
C VAL A 12 -0.75 58.48 -63.16
N THR A 13 0.37 57.73 -63.26
CA THR A 13 1.30 57.90 -64.40
C THR A 13 0.72 57.39 -65.74
N THR A 14 -0.24 56.48 -65.77
CA THR A 14 -0.95 56.00 -66.97
C THR A 14 -2.18 56.83 -67.30
N GLY A 15 -2.35 58.01 -66.72
CA GLY A 15 -3.39 58.98 -67.07
C GLY A 15 -4.82 58.53 -66.75
N PHE A 16 -5.02 57.80 -65.67
CA PHE A 16 -6.31 57.28 -65.18
C PHE A 16 -7.04 56.32 -66.14
N SER A 17 -6.34 55.75 -67.12
CA SER A 17 -6.93 54.98 -68.21
C SER A 17 -7.32 53.55 -67.82
N ASN A 18 -6.86 53.02 -66.68
CA ASN A 18 -7.12 51.64 -66.34
C ASN A 18 -7.34 51.42 -64.83
N PRO A 19 -8.58 51.54 -64.27
CA PRO A 19 -8.89 51.42 -62.87
C PRO A 19 -8.60 50.01 -62.27
N MET A 20 -8.43 49.00 -63.12
CA MET A 20 -8.10 47.63 -62.70
C MET A 20 -6.72 47.50 -62.03
N ILE A 21 -5.80 48.44 -62.31
CA ILE A 21 -4.45 48.45 -61.72
C ILE A 21 -4.54 48.66 -60.20
N ILE A 22 -5.41 49.51 -59.67
CA ILE A 22 -5.66 49.74 -58.28
C ILE A 22 -6.27 48.49 -57.63
N PHE A 23 -7.22 47.86 -58.36
CA PHE A 23 -7.88 46.63 -57.84
C PHE A 23 -6.88 45.48 -57.68
N TYR A 24 -6.01 45.25 -58.67
CA TYR A 24 -4.97 44.23 -58.61
C TYR A 24 -3.91 44.52 -57.53
N SER A 25 -3.55 45.77 -57.33
CA SER A 25 -2.62 46.15 -56.28
C SER A 25 -3.20 45.96 -54.83
N LEU A 26 -4.50 46.15 -54.64
CA LEU A 26 -5.22 45.86 -53.43
C LEU A 26 -5.29 44.38 -53.18
N ILE A 27 -5.59 43.54 -54.17
CA ILE A 27 -5.59 42.08 -54.05
C ILE A 27 -4.19 41.58 -53.72
N ALA A 28 -3.15 42.06 -54.38
CA ALA A 28 -1.76 41.67 -54.11
C ALA A 28 -1.35 42.07 -52.68
N ALA A 29 -1.73 43.28 -52.22
CA ALA A 29 -1.47 43.71 -50.87
C ALA A 29 -2.20 42.87 -49.83
N ALA A 30 -3.45 42.49 -50.07
CA ALA A 30 -4.22 41.59 -49.22
C ALA A 30 -3.59 40.20 -49.14
N PHE A 31 -3.11 39.68 -50.25
CA PHE A 31 -2.43 38.38 -50.31
C PHE A 31 -1.09 38.39 -49.56
N ILE A 32 -0.28 39.45 -49.74
CA ILE A 32 0.98 39.62 -48.99
C ILE A 32 0.70 39.77 -47.50
N PHE A 33 -0.32 40.55 -47.12
CA PHE A 33 -0.70 40.70 -45.72
C PHE A 33 -1.16 39.38 -45.10
N MET A 34 -1.96 38.60 -45.81
CA MET A 34 -2.41 37.28 -45.38
C MET A 34 -1.25 36.27 -45.24
N ALA A 35 -0.32 36.30 -46.22
CA ALA A 35 0.89 35.48 -46.19
C ALA A 35 1.82 35.86 -45.02
N MET A 36 2.02 37.17 -44.80
CA MET A 36 2.79 37.65 -43.63
C MET A 36 2.13 37.27 -42.30
N ARG A 37 0.82 37.37 -42.20
CA ARG A 37 0.09 36.99 -40.98
C ARG A 37 0.17 35.47 -40.74
N TYR A 38 0.10 34.68 -41.82
CA TYR A 38 0.23 33.22 -41.73
C TYR A 38 1.65 32.78 -41.32
N THR A 39 2.70 33.43 -41.86
CA THR A 39 4.09 33.12 -41.47
C THR A 39 4.44 33.62 -40.09
N ASN A 40 3.97 34.81 -39.65
CA ASN A 40 4.16 35.27 -38.28
C ASN A 40 3.44 34.39 -37.29
N GLN A 41 2.22 33.97 -37.55
CA GLN A 41 1.48 33.10 -36.65
C GLN A 41 2.14 31.72 -36.47
N ARG A 42 2.87 31.23 -37.48
CA ARG A 42 3.66 29.99 -37.38
C ARG A 42 4.98 30.17 -36.64
N ASN A 43 5.59 31.32 -36.70
CA ASN A 43 6.87 31.58 -36.02
C ASN A 43 6.71 31.91 -34.54
N ASP A 44 5.58 32.53 -34.11
CA ASP A 44 5.35 32.90 -32.71
C ASP A 44 5.04 31.69 -31.81
N THR A 45 4.49 30.60 -32.36
CA THR A 45 4.19 29.41 -31.60
C THR A 45 5.33 28.39 -31.50
N ALA A 46 6.31 28.47 -32.43
CA ALA A 46 7.36 27.45 -32.56
C ALA A 46 8.52 27.59 -31.56
N ASN A 47 8.71 28.75 -30.92
CA ASN A 47 9.91 29.07 -30.14
C ASN A 47 9.65 29.59 -28.72
N VAL A 48 8.43 29.46 -28.17
CA VAL A 48 8.17 29.84 -26.77
C VAL A 48 8.53 28.67 -25.86
N PRO A 49 9.56 28.78 -25.04
CA PRO A 49 9.90 27.70 -24.11
C PRO A 49 8.76 27.48 -23.12
N LYS A 50 8.33 26.22 -22.97
CA LYS A 50 7.31 25.85 -21.99
C LYS A 50 7.94 25.68 -20.62
N GLY A 51 7.47 26.43 -19.62
CA GLY A 51 7.81 26.18 -18.23
C GLY A 51 7.14 24.91 -17.73
N LEU A 52 7.90 23.85 -17.43
CA LEU A 52 7.38 22.58 -16.93
C LEU A 52 6.98 22.67 -15.45
N VAL A 53 7.81 23.35 -14.65
CA VAL A 53 7.56 23.61 -13.22
C VAL A 53 7.94 25.05 -12.94
N LEU A 54 6.99 25.81 -12.42
CA LEU A 54 7.20 27.23 -12.08
C LEU A 54 7.22 27.37 -10.56
N HIS A 55 8.40 27.63 -10.00
CA HIS A 55 8.54 28.02 -8.59
C HIS A 55 8.41 29.52 -8.46
N LYS A 56 7.48 29.98 -7.62
CA LYS A 56 7.43 31.38 -7.20
C LYS A 56 8.46 31.61 -6.11
N TYR A 57 9.12 32.76 -6.10
CA TYR A 57 10.21 33.09 -5.15
C TYR A 57 9.77 32.99 -3.68
N ASP A 58 8.52 33.34 -3.38
CA ASP A 58 7.92 33.33 -2.02
C ASP A 58 7.01 32.11 -1.78
N ALA A 59 7.05 31.07 -2.61
CA ALA A 59 6.23 29.88 -2.42
C ALA A 59 6.82 28.98 -1.32
N GLU A 60 5.95 28.35 -0.55
CA GLU A 60 6.32 27.26 0.35
C GLU A 60 6.98 26.12 -0.43
N ALA A 61 7.86 25.36 0.25
CA ALA A 61 8.48 24.18 -0.35
C ALA A 61 7.41 23.21 -0.86
N ALA A 62 7.59 22.68 -2.07
CA ALA A 62 6.62 21.79 -2.66
C ALA A 62 6.48 20.49 -1.83
N PHE A 63 5.25 20.10 -1.49
CA PHE A 63 4.92 18.79 -0.96
C PHE A 63 4.10 18.06 -2.01
N VAL A 64 4.64 16.96 -2.52
CA VAL A 64 4.00 16.17 -3.58
C VAL A 64 3.77 14.76 -3.07
N ASP A 65 2.51 14.36 -2.97
CA ASP A 65 2.12 12.98 -2.69
C ASP A 65 2.02 12.21 -4.01
N ALA A 66 2.86 11.20 -4.16
CA ALA A 66 2.93 10.31 -5.30
C ALA A 66 2.52 8.87 -4.96
N THR A 67 1.75 8.69 -3.88
CA THR A 67 1.23 7.39 -3.47
C THR A 67 0.40 6.76 -4.60
N GLY A 68 0.74 5.53 -4.98
CA GLY A 68 0.05 4.81 -6.05
C GLY A 68 0.24 5.40 -7.46
N ALA A 69 1.19 6.33 -7.65
CA ALA A 69 1.44 6.92 -8.94
C ALA A 69 1.98 5.88 -9.94
N HIS A 70 1.38 5.84 -11.14
CA HIS A 70 1.95 5.09 -12.26
C HIS A 70 3.19 5.81 -12.83
N ALA A 71 3.98 5.11 -13.66
CA ALA A 71 5.27 5.61 -14.16
C ALA A 71 5.19 7.01 -14.79
N GLY A 72 4.20 7.28 -15.65
CA GLY A 72 4.04 8.59 -16.27
C GLY A 72 3.70 9.71 -15.27
N ALA A 73 2.87 9.43 -14.27
CA ALA A 73 2.57 10.41 -13.21
C ALA A 73 3.77 10.68 -12.30
N LEU A 74 4.59 9.65 -12.04
CA LEU A 74 5.78 9.77 -11.19
C LEU A 74 6.94 10.45 -11.93
N LEU A 75 7.27 9.97 -13.13
CA LEU A 75 8.49 10.33 -13.87
C LEU A 75 8.28 11.41 -14.93
N GLY A 76 7.03 11.74 -15.22
CA GLY A 76 6.66 12.58 -16.35
C GLY A 76 6.36 11.79 -17.61
N ASP A 77 5.62 12.40 -18.51
CA ASP A 77 5.16 11.77 -19.74
C ASP A 77 5.01 12.80 -20.85
N VAL A 78 4.88 12.31 -22.08
CA VAL A 78 4.51 13.13 -23.24
C VAL A 78 3.08 12.76 -23.64
N ARG A 79 2.14 13.66 -23.38
CA ARG A 79 0.71 13.41 -23.65
C ARG A 79 0.46 13.01 -25.10
N HIS A 80 -0.49 12.13 -25.25
CA HIS A 80 -1.05 11.77 -26.54
C HIS A 80 -1.71 13.00 -27.22
N ASP A 81 -1.57 13.14 -28.55
CA ASP A 81 -2.21 14.22 -29.29
C ASP A 81 -3.66 13.86 -29.60
N PRO A 82 -4.66 14.56 -29.02
CA PRO A 82 -6.07 14.26 -29.27
C PRO A 82 -6.51 14.59 -30.71
N PHE A 83 -5.71 15.34 -31.49
CA PHE A 83 -6.05 15.79 -32.86
C PHE A 83 -5.44 14.95 -33.98
N GLN A 84 -5.13 13.68 -33.73
CA GLN A 84 -4.51 12.77 -34.71
C GLN A 84 -5.20 12.69 -36.08
N SER A 85 -6.43 13.11 -36.21
CA SER A 85 -7.21 13.01 -37.46
C SER A 85 -7.38 14.32 -38.26
N GLY A 86 -6.76 15.43 -37.82
CA GLY A 86 -7.09 16.76 -38.42
C GLY A 86 -5.95 17.59 -38.97
N GLY A 87 -4.70 17.13 -38.99
CA GLY A 87 -3.60 17.84 -39.68
C GLY A 87 -2.94 19.00 -38.92
N LEU A 88 -3.40 19.36 -37.75
CA LEU A 88 -2.77 20.34 -36.85
C LEU A 88 -2.18 19.62 -35.66
N GLU A 89 -0.94 19.11 -35.79
CA GLU A 89 -0.24 18.46 -34.69
C GLU A 89 0.24 19.47 -33.68
N THR A 90 -0.08 19.18 -32.39
CA THR A 90 0.57 19.86 -31.29
C THR A 90 2.03 19.40 -31.20
N PRO A 91 3.02 20.30 -31.21
CA PRO A 91 4.43 19.93 -31.13
C PRO A 91 4.71 19.07 -29.86
N ALA A 92 5.64 18.11 -29.98
CA ALA A 92 5.93 17.19 -28.89
C ALA A 92 6.39 17.90 -27.60
N HIS A 93 7.09 19.03 -27.71
CA HIS A 93 7.53 19.82 -26.57
C HIS A 93 6.38 20.45 -25.78
N ASP A 94 5.26 20.78 -26.43
CA ASP A 94 4.06 21.31 -25.77
C ASP A 94 3.27 20.23 -25.01
N ARG A 95 3.46 18.97 -25.40
CA ARG A 95 2.78 17.80 -24.81
C ARG A 95 3.52 17.20 -23.60
N VAL A 96 4.75 17.66 -23.33
CA VAL A 96 5.53 17.20 -22.17
C VAL A 96 4.88 17.63 -20.87
N GLU A 97 4.73 16.68 -19.95
CA GLU A 97 4.22 16.91 -18.59
C GLU A 97 5.24 16.51 -17.54
N ALA A 98 5.43 17.40 -16.58
CA ALA A 98 6.28 17.13 -15.44
C ALA A 98 5.67 16.06 -14.54
N GLY A 99 6.44 15.04 -14.19
CA GLY A 99 6.08 14.05 -13.18
C GLY A 99 6.20 14.57 -11.76
N ALA A 100 5.75 13.75 -10.79
CA ALA A 100 5.81 14.07 -9.38
C ALA A 100 7.23 14.42 -8.90
N ILE A 101 8.25 13.69 -9.40
CA ILE A 101 9.67 13.96 -9.06
C ILE A 101 10.10 15.37 -9.43
N HIS A 102 9.67 15.89 -10.59
CA HIS A 102 9.99 17.23 -11.04
C HIS A 102 9.22 18.30 -10.27
N LYS A 103 7.92 18.03 -9.99
CA LYS A 103 7.07 18.92 -9.20
C LYS A 103 7.56 19.05 -7.75
N ALA A 104 8.20 18.00 -7.21
CA ALA A 104 8.78 17.97 -5.89
C ALA A 104 10.17 18.63 -5.80
N HIS A 105 10.70 19.15 -6.92
CA HIS A 105 12.02 19.80 -6.92
C HIS A 105 12.13 20.86 -5.81
N ARG A 106 13.22 20.82 -5.03
CA ARG A 106 13.46 21.64 -3.83
C ARG A 106 12.39 21.53 -2.74
N GLY A 107 11.68 20.39 -2.72
CA GLY A 107 10.62 20.10 -1.76
C GLY A 107 10.67 18.67 -1.30
N VAL A 108 9.51 18.13 -0.99
CA VAL A 108 9.32 16.77 -0.47
C VAL A 108 8.49 15.94 -1.45
N LEU A 109 9.01 14.78 -1.81
CA LEU A 109 8.27 13.72 -2.49
C LEU A 109 7.85 12.67 -1.45
N TYR A 110 6.56 12.52 -1.22
CA TYR A 110 5.99 11.51 -0.33
C TYR A 110 5.46 10.34 -1.12
N ILE A 111 5.79 9.11 -0.71
CA ILE A 111 5.28 7.88 -1.33
C ILE A 111 4.93 6.89 -0.20
N ASP A 112 3.64 6.62 -0.05
CA ASP A 112 3.18 5.50 0.79
C ASP A 112 3.18 4.21 -0.04
N GLU A 113 3.38 3.07 0.64
CA GLU A 113 3.46 1.75 0.01
C GLU A 113 4.46 1.71 -1.17
N ILE A 114 5.67 2.17 -0.94
CA ILE A 114 6.73 2.28 -1.98
C ILE A 114 6.98 0.96 -2.74
N ASN A 115 6.67 -0.17 -2.13
CA ASN A 115 6.76 -1.50 -2.74
C ASN A 115 5.77 -1.73 -3.89
N LEU A 116 4.68 -0.96 -3.97
CA LEU A 116 3.70 -1.04 -5.07
C LEU A 116 4.20 -0.40 -6.35
N LEU A 117 5.25 0.43 -6.27
CA LEU A 117 5.90 0.95 -7.47
C LEU A 117 6.52 -0.20 -8.28
N ARG A 118 6.30 -0.18 -9.58
CA ARG A 118 6.94 -1.13 -10.49
C ARG A 118 8.46 -1.02 -10.40
N MET A 119 9.16 -2.12 -10.62
CA MET A 119 10.62 -2.20 -10.49
C MET A 119 11.35 -1.17 -11.36
N GLU A 120 10.84 -0.92 -12.58
CA GLU A 120 11.39 0.11 -13.49
C GLU A 120 11.23 1.52 -12.91
N SER A 121 10.09 1.82 -12.27
CA SER A 121 9.86 3.09 -11.60
C SER A 121 10.77 3.29 -10.40
N GLN A 122 11.05 2.21 -9.65
CA GLN A 122 12.00 2.25 -8.52
C GLN A 122 13.44 2.51 -9.01
N GLN A 123 13.84 1.92 -10.15
CA GLN A 123 15.15 2.16 -10.77
C GLN A 123 15.27 3.61 -11.28
N ALA A 124 14.22 4.13 -11.92
CA ALA A 124 14.19 5.51 -12.37
C ALA A 124 14.24 6.50 -11.20
N LEU A 125 13.52 6.20 -10.11
CA LEU A 125 13.56 6.98 -8.87
C LEU A 125 14.96 6.97 -8.25
N LEU A 126 15.65 5.82 -8.27
CA LEU A 126 17.04 5.71 -7.82
C LEU A 126 17.96 6.65 -8.63
N THR A 127 17.83 6.66 -9.97
CA THR A 127 18.60 7.56 -10.84
C THR A 127 18.31 9.02 -10.53
N ALA A 128 17.02 9.39 -10.39
CA ALA A 128 16.61 10.74 -10.04
C ALA A 128 17.21 11.22 -8.71
N ILE A 129 17.22 10.37 -7.68
CA ILE A 129 17.83 10.69 -6.37
C ILE A 129 19.36 10.82 -6.47
N GLN A 130 20.00 10.06 -7.37
CA GLN A 130 21.45 10.08 -7.51
C GLN A 130 21.95 11.31 -8.25
N GLU A 131 21.27 11.69 -9.31
CA GLU A 131 21.70 12.72 -10.24
C GLU A 131 21.07 14.09 -9.96
N GLY A 132 19.95 14.12 -9.23
CA GLY A 132 19.21 15.35 -8.96
C GLY A 132 18.48 15.90 -10.19
N GLU A 133 18.53 15.16 -11.31
CA GLU A 133 17.87 15.50 -12.57
C GLU A 133 17.39 14.24 -13.29
N PHE A 134 16.32 14.34 -14.05
CA PHE A 134 15.75 13.21 -14.78
C PHE A 134 15.09 13.66 -16.08
N SER A 135 15.37 12.96 -17.20
CA SER A 135 14.78 13.26 -18.50
C SER A 135 13.38 12.67 -18.63
N ILE A 136 12.43 13.45 -19.14
CA ILE A 136 11.09 12.97 -19.45
C ILE A 136 11.11 12.34 -20.84
N SER A 137 10.61 11.11 -20.95
CA SER A 137 10.54 10.37 -22.21
C SER A 137 9.14 9.86 -22.47
N GLY A 138 8.69 9.95 -23.72
CA GLY A 138 7.44 9.40 -24.20
C GLY A 138 7.62 8.72 -25.54
N GLN A 139 6.81 7.70 -25.84
CA GLN A 139 6.80 7.06 -27.15
C GLN A 139 6.03 7.90 -28.13
N SER A 140 6.63 8.12 -29.31
CA SER A 140 5.94 8.75 -30.45
C SER A 140 5.09 7.71 -31.17
N GLU A 141 3.80 7.98 -31.29
CA GLU A 141 2.84 7.06 -31.93
C GLU A 141 2.98 6.88 -33.42
N ARG A 142 3.62 7.84 -34.10
CA ARG A 142 3.80 7.82 -35.54
C ARG A 142 4.94 6.98 -36.05
N SER A 143 5.83 6.59 -35.19
CA SER A 143 7.03 5.86 -35.62
C SER A 143 7.31 4.80 -34.55
N ALA A 144 7.16 3.55 -34.92
CA ALA A 144 7.53 2.43 -34.09
C ALA A 144 9.03 2.49 -33.78
N GLY A 145 9.41 3.26 -32.75
CA GLY A 145 10.79 3.44 -32.34
C GLY A 145 11.27 4.88 -32.14
N ALA A 146 10.49 5.89 -32.56
CA ALA A 146 10.86 7.28 -32.24
C ALA A 146 10.43 7.64 -30.83
N MET A 147 11.41 7.80 -29.97
CA MET A 147 11.23 8.23 -28.58
C MET A 147 11.51 9.73 -28.47
N THR A 148 10.53 10.48 -27.98
CA THR A 148 10.75 11.88 -27.61
C THR A 148 11.34 11.91 -26.21
N LYS A 149 12.51 12.51 -26.07
CA LYS A 149 13.21 12.66 -24.79
C LYS A 149 13.59 14.12 -24.58
N THR A 150 13.32 14.65 -23.40
CA THR A 150 13.78 15.98 -23.02
C THR A 150 15.26 15.97 -22.61
N GLU A 151 15.87 17.14 -22.56
CA GLU A 151 17.08 17.33 -21.77
C GLU A 151 16.77 16.99 -20.30
N PRO A 152 17.80 16.68 -19.47
CA PRO A 152 17.61 16.43 -18.06
C PRO A 152 16.89 17.60 -17.36
N VAL A 153 15.81 17.29 -16.65
CA VAL A 153 14.99 18.26 -15.91
C VAL A 153 15.34 18.15 -14.42
N PRO A 154 15.63 19.24 -13.73
CA PRO A 154 15.97 19.21 -12.31
C PRO A 154 14.87 18.56 -11.46
N CYS A 155 15.28 17.63 -10.56
CA CYS A 155 14.40 16.91 -9.63
C CYS A 155 15.10 16.59 -8.31
N ASP A 156 15.81 17.57 -7.74
CA ASP A 156 16.41 17.47 -6.41
C ASP A 156 15.32 17.63 -5.35
N PHE A 157 15.03 16.57 -4.60
CA PHE A 157 13.94 16.50 -3.61
C PHE A 157 14.33 15.63 -2.42
N VAL A 158 13.65 15.84 -1.28
CA VAL A 158 13.72 14.94 -0.13
C VAL A 158 12.68 13.85 -0.30
N LEU A 159 13.11 12.58 -0.36
CA LEU A 159 12.20 11.44 -0.41
C LEU A 159 11.76 11.06 1.01
N VAL A 160 10.45 11.02 1.23
CA VAL A 160 9.80 10.40 2.40
C VAL A 160 8.97 9.22 1.92
N ALA A 161 9.43 8.02 2.25
CA ALA A 161 8.74 6.79 1.83
C ALA A 161 8.22 6.02 3.04
N ALA A 162 7.04 5.47 2.92
CA ALA A 162 6.42 4.61 3.92
C ALA A 162 6.07 3.25 3.32
N GLY A 163 5.91 2.25 4.19
CA GLY A 163 5.49 0.91 3.79
C GLY A 163 5.52 -0.06 4.95
N ASN A 164 4.92 -1.22 4.78
CA ASN A 164 4.93 -2.30 5.75
C ASN A 164 6.27 -3.07 5.71
N LEU A 165 6.57 -3.88 6.73
CA LEU A 165 7.80 -4.69 6.76
C LEU A 165 7.88 -5.64 5.56
N ASP A 166 6.76 -6.21 5.13
CA ASP A 166 6.67 -7.08 3.95
C ASP A 166 7.01 -6.33 2.66
N ALA A 167 6.78 -5.01 2.65
CA ALA A 167 7.13 -4.12 1.55
C ALA A 167 8.64 -4.10 1.25
N ILE A 168 9.47 -4.37 2.26
CA ILE A 168 10.94 -4.41 2.11
C ILE A 168 11.35 -5.47 1.08
N GLN A 169 10.64 -6.60 1.01
CA GLN A 169 10.92 -7.68 0.05
C GLN A 169 10.57 -7.26 -1.39
N GLY A 170 9.62 -6.36 -1.58
CA GLY A 170 9.22 -5.81 -2.88
C GLY A 170 10.05 -4.62 -3.35
N MET A 171 10.98 -4.11 -2.53
CA MET A 171 11.83 -2.99 -2.91
C MET A 171 13.06 -3.44 -3.71
N HIS A 172 13.44 -2.61 -4.71
CA HIS A 172 14.69 -2.82 -5.43
C HIS A 172 15.89 -2.69 -4.46
N PRO A 173 16.79 -3.68 -4.39
CA PRO A 173 17.89 -3.69 -3.42
C PRO A 173 18.79 -2.45 -3.47
N ALA A 174 19.07 -1.93 -4.68
CA ALA A 174 19.89 -0.74 -4.85
C ALA A 174 19.20 0.52 -4.33
N LEU A 175 17.88 0.67 -4.54
CA LEU A 175 17.11 1.79 -4.00
C LEU A 175 17.14 1.77 -2.46
N ARG A 176 16.91 0.61 -1.87
CA ARG A 176 16.99 0.45 -0.41
C ARG A 176 18.39 0.76 0.13
N SER A 177 19.43 0.25 -0.53
CA SER A 177 20.82 0.55 -0.15
C SER A 177 21.12 2.05 -0.21
N ARG A 178 20.57 2.75 -1.20
CA ARG A 178 20.74 4.21 -1.34
C ARG A 178 20.04 4.97 -0.23
N ILE A 179 18.79 4.61 0.07
CA ILE A 179 18.02 5.22 1.18
C ILE A 179 18.80 5.05 2.50
N ARG A 180 19.31 3.86 2.80
CA ARG A 180 20.12 3.60 4.00
C ARG A 180 21.43 4.40 4.05
N GLY A 181 22.05 4.61 2.90
CA GLY A 181 23.34 5.29 2.82
C GLY A 181 23.25 6.81 2.99
N TYR A 182 22.14 7.42 2.64
CA TYR A 182 21.96 8.89 2.62
C TYR A 182 20.78 9.38 3.45
N GLY A 183 20.04 8.48 4.08
CA GLY A 183 18.86 8.82 4.84
C GLY A 183 18.72 7.96 6.10
N TYR A 184 17.50 7.87 6.60
CA TYR A 184 17.15 7.18 7.83
C TYR A 184 16.07 6.13 7.55
N GLU A 185 16.25 4.91 8.09
CA GLU A 185 15.18 3.93 8.20
C GLU A 185 14.58 4.05 9.60
N VAL A 186 13.29 4.37 9.69
CA VAL A 186 12.58 4.53 10.96
C VAL A 186 11.57 3.40 11.12
N TYR A 187 11.76 2.59 12.15
CA TYR A 187 10.80 1.56 12.51
C TYR A 187 9.67 2.15 13.37
N MET A 188 8.44 2.03 12.88
CA MET A 188 7.26 2.48 13.62
C MET A 188 6.79 1.39 14.57
N ASN A 189 6.76 1.69 15.87
CA ASN A 189 6.32 0.75 16.89
C ASN A 189 4.83 0.43 16.73
N SER A 190 4.47 -0.84 16.88
CA SER A 190 3.08 -1.29 16.89
C SER A 190 2.41 -1.15 18.27
N THR A 191 3.20 -0.91 19.32
CA THR A 191 2.74 -0.78 20.70
C THR A 191 3.46 0.34 21.44
N ILE A 192 2.82 0.90 22.46
CA ILE A 192 3.39 1.89 23.40
C ILE A 192 3.22 1.40 24.84
N PRO A 193 4.06 1.86 25.78
CA PRO A 193 3.88 1.55 27.22
C PRO A 193 2.51 2.01 27.72
N ASP A 194 1.89 1.22 28.58
CA ASP A 194 0.65 1.56 29.26
C ASP A 194 0.92 2.52 30.42
N SER A 195 0.97 3.81 30.10
CA SER A 195 1.12 4.90 31.06
C SER A 195 -0.12 5.77 31.06
N GLN A 196 -0.31 6.56 32.14
CA GLN A 196 -1.43 7.48 32.24
C GLN A 196 -1.47 8.46 31.04
N ASP A 197 -0.35 9.02 30.65
CA ASP A 197 -0.24 9.93 29.48
C ASP A 197 -0.67 9.24 28.17
N ASN A 198 -0.27 7.98 27.97
CA ASN A 198 -0.64 7.23 26.76
C ASN A 198 -2.11 6.79 26.78
N ARG A 199 -2.69 6.50 27.96
CA ARG A 199 -4.14 6.29 28.10
C ARG A 199 -4.91 7.55 27.75
N GLU A 200 -4.46 8.72 28.19
CA GLU A 200 -5.09 10.01 27.83
C GLU A 200 -5.02 10.31 26.33
N LYS A 201 -3.92 9.94 25.66
CA LYS A 201 -3.83 10.02 24.19
C LYS A 201 -4.84 9.12 23.50
N LEU A 202 -5.06 7.90 24.04
CA LEU A 202 -6.06 6.98 23.51
C LEU A 202 -7.49 7.51 23.74
N VAL A 203 -7.75 8.13 24.90
CA VAL A 203 -9.04 8.82 25.15
C VAL A 203 -9.28 9.94 24.15
N ARG A 204 -8.26 10.77 23.86
CA ARG A 204 -8.36 11.80 22.81
C ARG A 204 -8.62 11.20 21.43
N PHE A 205 -7.97 10.08 21.11
CA PHE A 205 -8.21 9.36 19.86
C PHE A 205 -9.68 8.93 19.76
N ILE A 206 -10.25 8.33 20.81
CA ILE A 206 -11.66 7.94 20.85
C ILE A 206 -12.55 9.17 20.60
N ALA A 207 -12.30 10.27 21.30
CA ALA A 207 -13.04 11.50 21.12
C ALA A 207 -12.95 12.08 19.70
N GLN A 208 -11.79 11.98 19.06
CA GLN A 208 -11.58 12.36 17.67
C GLN A 208 -12.36 11.48 16.69
N GLU A 209 -12.39 10.17 16.90
CA GLU A 209 -13.17 9.23 16.06
C GLU A 209 -14.67 9.51 16.21
N VAL A 210 -15.16 9.80 17.42
CA VAL A 210 -16.56 10.21 17.67
C VAL A 210 -16.87 11.52 16.93
N ALA A 211 -16.02 12.53 17.09
CA ALA A 211 -16.21 13.84 16.44
C ALA A 211 -16.16 13.77 14.90
N LYS A 212 -15.35 12.87 14.36
CA LYS A 212 -15.19 12.67 12.91
C LYS A 212 -16.38 11.95 12.28
N ASP A 213 -17.02 11.04 13.02
CA ASP A 213 -18.15 10.25 12.52
C ASP A 213 -19.45 11.06 12.54
N GLU A 214 -19.61 11.98 13.50
CA GLU A 214 -20.79 12.86 13.72
C GLU A 214 -22.12 12.14 13.99
N LYS A 215 -22.16 10.81 13.91
CA LYS A 215 -23.37 9.98 14.04
C LYS A 215 -23.45 9.17 15.32
N ILE A 216 -22.30 8.96 15.95
CA ILE A 216 -22.19 8.14 17.15
C ILE A 216 -22.15 9.02 18.41
N GLY A 217 -22.77 8.50 19.47
CA GLY A 217 -22.84 9.18 20.75
C GLY A 217 -21.51 9.21 21.51
N HIS A 218 -21.46 10.02 22.57
CA HIS A 218 -20.29 10.09 23.45
C HIS A 218 -20.08 8.80 24.21
N PHE A 219 -18.83 8.47 24.48
CA PHE A 219 -18.45 7.27 25.24
C PHE A 219 -18.45 7.54 26.75
N SER A 220 -19.11 6.69 27.50
CA SER A 220 -19.04 6.68 28.96
C SER A 220 -17.65 6.28 29.44
N LYS A 221 -17.30 6.57 30.70
CA LYS A 221 -16.02 6.17 31.30
C LYS A 221 -15.81 4.65 31.25
N GLY A 222 -16.89 3.87 31.44
CA GLY A 222 -16.83 2.40 31.33
C GLY A 222 -16.54 1.94 29.92
N ALA A 223 -17.17 2.54 28.90
CA ALA A 223 -16.92 2.24 27.50
C ALA A 223 -15.46 2.53 27.09
N ILE A 224 -14.92 3.67 27.52
CA ILE A 224 -13.52 4.02 27.32
C ILE A 224 -12.60 2.98 27.97
N GLY A 225 -12.93 2.55 29.20
CA GLY A 225 -12.19 1.46 29.88
C GLY A 225 -12.13 0.18 29.06
N GLU A 226 -13.26 -0.23 28.45
CA GLU A 226 -13.32 -1.42 27.61
C GLU A 226 -12.52 -1.29 26.31
N VAL A 227 -12.48 -0.10 25.68
CA VAL A 227 -11.61 0.15 24.52
C VAL A 227 -10.13 0.10 24.91
N ILE A 228 -9.77 0.64 26.08
CA ILE A 228 -8.39 0.54 26.61
C ILE A 228 -8.02 -0.91 26.90
N HIS A 229 -8.91 -1.70 27.50
CA HIS A 229 -8.71 -3.14 27.69
C HIS A 229 -8.48 -3.87 26.36
N GLU A 230 -9.24 -3.51 25.34
CA GLU A 230 -9.04 -4.10 24.02
C GLU A 230 -7.69 -3.70 23.41
N ALA A 231 -7.25 -2.45 23.62
CA ALA A 231 -5.92 -2.00 23.20
C ALA A 231 -4.79 -2.76 23.93
N GLN A 232 -4.96 -3.05 25.22
CA GLN A 232 -4.05 -3.91 26.00
C GLN A 232 -4.01 -5.34 25.44
N ARG A 233 -5.19 -5.93 25.20
CA ARG A 233 -5.30 -7.29 24.65
C ARG A 233 -4.61 -7.41 23.30
N ARG A 234 -4.85 -6.45 22.40
CA ARG A 234 -4.26 -6.42 21.06
C ARG A 234 -2.77 -6.10 21.03
N ALA A 235 -2.23 -5.53 22.10
CA ALA A 235 -0.80 -5.28 22.20
C ALA A 235 0.03 -6.57 22.21
N GLY A 236 -0.54 -7.69 22.70
CA GLY A 236 0.15 -8.98 22.82
C GLY A 236 1.37 -8.94 23.76
N ARG A 237 1.51 -7.88 24.54
CA ARG A 237 2.64 -7.62 25.45
C ARG A 237 2.14 -7.01 26.74
N GLN A 238 2.66 -7.49 27.87
CA GLN A 238 2.28 -6.94 29.18
C GLN A 238 2.62 -5.46 29.29
N ASN A 239 1.77 -4.70 29.97
CA ASN A 239 1.93 -3.27 30.23
C ASN A 239 2.11 -2.42 28.96
N HIS A 240 1.49 -2.82 27.86
CA HIS A 240 1.51 -2.07 26.59
C HIS A 240 0.11 -1.88 26.03
N LEU A 241 -0.04 -0.83 25.23
CA LEU A 241 -1.24 -0.49 24.46
C LEU A 241 -0.92 -0.65 22.98
N SER A 242 -1.85 -1.19 22.22
CA SER A 242 -1.73 -1.31 20.75
C SER A 242 -1.86 0.04 20.06
N LEU A 243 -1.02 0.29 19.06
CA LEU A 243 -1.09 1.42 18.14
C LEU A 243 -1.83 1.08 16.83
N ARG A 244 -2.52 -0.06 16.76
CA ARG A 244 -3.39 -0.40 15.64
C ARG A 244 -4.68 0.43 15.69
N LEU A 245 -4.52 1.73 15.53
CA LEU A 245 -5.60 2.70 15.71
C LEU A 245 -6.74 2.52 14.71
N ARG A 246 -6.46 2.03 13.49
CA ARG A 246 -7.50 1.73 12.49
C ARG A 246 -8.49 0.68 13.01
N GLU A 247 -8.00 -0.38 13.65
CA GLU A 247 -8.81 -1.45 14.22
C GLU A 247 -9.57 -0.98 15.46
N LEU A 248 -8.93 -0.19 16.32
CA LEU A 248 -9.58 0.39 17.49
C LEU A 248 -10.67 1.40 17.09
N GLY A 249 -10.42 2.21 16.08
CA GLY A 249 -11.42 3.12 15.50
C GLY A 249 -12.60 2.36 14.87
N GLY A 250 -12.34 1.21 14.25
CA GLY A 250 -13.39 0.29 13.81
C GLY A 250 -14.29 -0.17 14.95
N LEU A 251 -13.68 -0.59 16.08
CA LEU A 251 -14.44 -0.98 17.28
C LEU A 251 -15.25 0.19 17.85
N VAL A 252 -14.70 1.40 17.90
CA VAL A 252 -15.39 2.61 18.35
C VAL A 252 -16.64 2.87 17.49
N ARG A 253 -16.51 2.80 16.16
CA ARG A 253 -17.64 3.00 15.24
C ARG A 253 -18.72 1.94 15.42
N VAL A 254 -18.36 0.66 15.47
CA VAL A 254 -19.34 -0.42 15.68
C VAL A 254 -20.03 -0.30 17.03
N ALA A 255 -19.32 0.11 18.10
CA ALA A 255 -19.96 0.34 19.41
C ALA A 255 -20.94 1.52 19.37
N GLY A 256 -20.63 2.54 18.61
CA GLY A 256 -21.55 3.66 18.36
C GLY A 256 -22.80 3.24 17.57
N ASP A 257 -22.63 2.39 16.55
CA ASP A 257 -23.75 1.84 15.79
C ASP A 257 -24.68 0.99 16.66
N VAL A 258 -24.13 0.13 17.52
CA VAL A 258 -24.89 -0.67 18.49
C VAL A 258 -25.69 0.22 19.45
N SER A 259 -25.08 1.29 20.01
CA SER A 259 -25.78 2.22 20.87
C SER A 259 -26.97 2.88 20.15
N ARG A 260 -26.74 3.31 18.90
CA ARG A 260 -27.78 3.95 18.05
C ARG A 260 -28.91 2.98 17.70
N GLU A 261 -28.62 1.72 17.39
CA GLU A 261 -29.65 0.70 17.12
C GLU A 261 -30.53 0.43 18.34
N LEU A 262 -29.95 0.55 19.54
CA LEU A 262 -30.71 0.42 20.82
C LEU A 262 -31.40 1.72 21.24
N GLY A 263 -31.22 2.83 20.49
CA GLY A 263 -31.83 4.14 20.78
C GLY A 263 -31.19 4.85 21.96
N GLU A 264 -29.92 4.54 22.29
CA GLU A 264 -29.19 5.16 23.37
C GLU A 264 -28.23 6.25 22.85
N ASP A 265 -28.26 7.44 23.48
CA ASP A 265 -27.40 8.55 23.08
C ASP A 265 -25.93 8.42 23.57
N THR A 266 -25.69 7.52 24.53
CA THR A 266 -24.36 7.36 25.13
C THR A 266 -23.89 5.93 24.99
N VAL A 267 -22.67 5.75 24.49
CA VAL A 267 -22.05 4.43 24.35
C VAL A 267 -21.59 3.91 25.73
N THR A 268 -22.12 2.77 26.13
CA THR A 268 -21.81 2.09 27.40
C THR A 268 -20.77 0.97 27.21
N ALA A 269 -20.25 0.41 28.32
CA ALA A 269 -19.35 -0.74 28.30
C ALA A 269 -19.98 -1.96 27.60
N GLU A 270 -21.30 -2.17 27.80
CA GLU A 270 -22.03 -3.30 27.18
C GLU A 270 -22.07 -3.17 25.65
N HIS A 271 -22.24 -1.96 25.13
CA HIS A 271 -22.17 -1.71 23.67
C HIS A 271 -20.80 -2.06 23.11
N VAL A 272 -19.72 -1.71 23.81
CA VAL A 272 -18.35 -2.06 23.38
C VAL A 272 -18.15 -3.58 23.44
N MET A 273 -18.65 -4.27 24.44
CA MET A 273 -18.57 -5.74 24.53
C MET A 273 -19.36 -6.42 23.41
N THR A 274 -20.54 -5.93 23.09
CA THR A 274 -21.34 -6.41 21.95
C THR A 274 -20.62 -6.14 20.63
N ALA A 275 -20.05 -4.95 20.47
CA ALA A 275 -19.26 -4.56 19.30
C ALA A 275 -18.05 -5.48 19.08
N LYS A 276 -17.35 -5.89 20.14
CA LYS A 276 -16.24 -6.86 20.06
C LYS A 276 -16.69 -8.21 19.45
N THR A 277 -17.93 -8.59 19.67
CA THR A 277 -18.48 -9.83 19.13
C THR A 277 -18.88 -9.68 17.66
N ILE A 278 -19.44 -8.52 17.30
CA ILE A 278 -19.88 -8.21 15.92
C ILE A 278 -18.67 -7.90 15.02
N ALA A 279 -17.72 -7.11 15.52
CA ALA A 279 -16.55 -6.65 14.76
C ALA A 279 -15.37 -7.64 14.81
N LYS A 280 -15.64 -8.94 14.96
CA LYS A 280 -14.60 -9.98 14.90
C LYS A 280 -13.98 -10.00 13.51
N PRO A 281 -12.63 -10.05 13.39
CA PRO A 281 -11.97 -10.30 12.13
C PRO A 281 -12.45 -11.60 11.47
N LEU A 282 -12.39 -11.68 10.15
CA LEU A 282 -12.82 -12.87 9.41
C LEU A 282 -12.07 -14.14 9.85
N GLU A 283 -10.78 -13.98 10.13
CA GLU A 283 -9.90 -15.04 10.65
C GLU A 283 -10.43 -15.64 11.95
N GLN A 284 -10.86 -14.78 12.86
CA GLN A 284 -11.44 -15.22 14.13
C GLN A 284 -12.81 -15.90 13.91
N GLN A 285 -13.64 -15.38 13.00
CA GLN A 285 -14.91 -16.01 12.65
C GLN A 285 -14.72 -17.40 12.03
N ILE A 286 -13.69 -17.56 11.19
CA ILE A 286 -13.34 -18.86 10.60
C ILE A 286 -12.87 -19.81 11.70
N ALA A 287 -12.01 -19.36 12.62
CA ALA A 287 -11.55 -20.15 13.74
C ALA A 287 -12.70 -20.60 14.67
N ASP A 288 -13.62 -19.68 14.97
CA ASP A 288 -14.81 -19.98 15.81
C ASP A 288 -15.69 -21.06 15.12
N ARG A 289 -15.95 -20.94 13.81
CA ARG A 289 -16.72 -21.96 13.07
C ARG A 289 -16.00 -23.30 12.97
N TYR A 290 -14.68 -23.28 12.88
CA TYR A 290 -13.90 -24.52 12.88
C TYR A 290 -13.99 -25.25 14.23
N VAL A 291 -13.92 -24.50 15.33
CA VAL A 291 -14.12 -25.04 16.69
C VAL A 291 -15.56 -25.59 16.84
N GLU A 292 -16.57 -24.85 16.37
CA GLU A 292 -17.98 -25.26 16.45
C GLU A 292 -18.26 -26.57 15.71
N ARG A 293 -17.78 -26.70 14.48
CA ARG A 293 -17.90 -27.95 13.72
C ARG A 293 -17.24 -29.14 14.41
N ARG A 294 -16.09 -28.91 15.08
CA ARG A 294 -15.41 -29.99 15.82
C ARG A 294 -16.12 -30.39 17.10
N LYS A 295 -16.89 -29.50 17.71
CA LYS A 295 -17.76 -29.86 18.85
C LYS A 295 -18.78 -30.92 18.45
N ASP A 296 -19.35 -30.83 17.26
CA ASP A 296 -20.34 -31.77 16.75
C ASP A 296 -19.79 -33.20 16.62
N TYR A 297 -18.49 -33.31 16.29
CA TYR A 297 -17.80 -34.61 16.17
C TYR A 297 -17.21 -35.12 17.48
N LYS A 298 -17.38 -34.42 18.63
CA LYS A 298 -16.83 -34.79 19.94
C LYS A 298 -15.33 -35.10 19.90
N THR A 299 -14.59 -34.46 19.03
CA THR A 299 -13.14 -34.69 18.82
C THR A 299 -12.27 -34.04 19.88
N TYR A 300 -12.83 -33.33 20.85
CA TYR A 300 -12.14 -32.78 22.00
C TYR A 300 -13.08 -32.66 23.20
N SER A 301 -12.53 -32.77 24.42
CA SER A 301 -13.24 -32.61 25.67
C SER A 301 -12.81 -31.34 26.38
N ILE A 302 -13.80 -30.58 26.91
CA ILE A 302 -13.55 -29.38 27.73
C ILE A 302 -13.55 -29.75 29.22
N LYS A 303 -14.06 -30.94 29.59
CA LYS A 303 -14.18 -31.40 30.96
C LYS A 303 -13.67 -32.83 31.09
N GLY A 304 -13.03 -33.11 32.25
CA GLY A 304 -12.48 -34.42 32.51
C GLY A 304 -11.04 -34.60 32.03
N SER A 305 -10.52 -35.80 32.14
CA SER A 305 -9.21 -36.23 31.67
C SER A 305 -9.38 -37.52 30.86
N GLU A 306 -8.65 -37.62 29.75
CA GLU A 306 -8.64 -38.79 28.88
C GLU A 306 -7.19 -39.19 28.58
N ILE A 307 -6.88 -40.48 28.76
CA ILE A 307 -5.52 -40.96 28.50
C ILE A 307 -5.28 -41.03 27.01
N GLY A 308 -4.16 -40.47 26.56
CA GLY A 308 -3.78 -40.46 25.16
C GLY A 308 -4.42 -39.32 24.34
N MET A 309 -5.15 -38.38 24.97
CA MET A 309 -5.73 -37.25 24.29
C MET A 309 -5.48 -35.94 25.03
N VAL A 310 -5.01 -34.92 24.31
CA VAL A 310 -4.80 -33.58 24.84
C VAL A 310 -5.26 -32.52 23.83
N ASN A 311 -5.79 -31.43 24.35
CA ASN A 311 -6.14 -30.28 23.52
C ASN A 311 -4.91 -29.43 23.22
N GLY A 312 -4.41 -29.50 22.00
CA GLY A 312 -3.35 -28.65 21.51
C GLY A 312 -3.87 -27.27 21.11
N LEU A 313 -3.16 -26.23 21.51
CA LEU A 313 -3.41 -24.84 21.08
C LEU A 313 -2.44 -24.47 19.99
N ALA A 314 -2.94 -24.04 18.85
CA ALA A 314 -2.14 -23.53 17.74
C ALA A 314 -2.60 -22.13 17.36
N VAL A 315 -1.69 -21.36 16.75
CA VAL A 315 -1.97 -20.04 16.23
C VAL A 315 -1.84 -20.08 14.72
N MET A 316 -2.90 -19.75 14.01
CA MET A 316 -2.83 -19.43 12.58
C MET A 316 -2.27 -18.01 12.42
N GLY A 317 -1.16 -17.86 11.74
CA GLY A 317 -0.47 -16.60 11.59
C GLY A 317 -0.37 -16.12 10.14
N ALA A 318 0.39 -15.06 9.94
CA ALA A 318 0.59 -14.38 8.65
C ALA A 318 1.09 -15.28 7.52
N ASN A 319 1.76 -16.40 7.83
CA ASN A 319 2.22 -17.37 6.82
C ASN A 319 1.07 -18.09 6.09
N SER A 320 -0.17 -17.96 6.58
CA SER A 320 -1.38 -18.50 5.96
C SER A 320 -2.14 -17.47 5.12
N GLY A 321 -1.52 -16.32 4.79
CA GLY A 321 -2.18 -15.22 4.08
C GLY A 321 -3.21 -14.45 4.90
N MET A 322 -3.22 -14.64 6.22
CA MET A 322 -4.15 -13.98 7.13
C MET A 322 -3.55 -12.68 7.70
N ALA A 323 -4.35 -11.62 7.76
CA ALA A 323 -3.92 -10.32 8.29
C ALA A 323 -3.78 -10.31 9.81
N GLU A 324 -4.51 -11.20 10.52
CA GLU A 324 -4.47 -11.32 11.98
C GLU A 324 -4.21 -12.77 12.43
N MET A 325 -3.62 -12.90 13.63
CA MET A 325 -3.43 -14.20 14.28
C MET A 325 -4.74 -14.68 14.89
N ALA A 326 -5.16 -15.89 14.58
CA ALA A 326 -6.31 -16.54 15.20
C ALA A 326 -5.88 -17.81 15.92
N GLY A 327 -6.38 -18.01 17.15
CA GLY A 327 -6.14 -19.22 17.93
C GLY A 327 -7.02 -20.37 17.44
N ILE A 328 -6.44 -21.55 17.26
CA ILE A 328 -7.16 -22.78 16.93
C ILE A 328 -6.91 -23.82 18.02
N LEU A 329 -7.99 -24.53 18.38
CA LEU A 329 -7.95 -25.72 19.21
C LEU A 329 -7.81 -26.95 18.33
N MET A 330 -6.77 -27.77 18.55
CA MET A 330 -6.54 -29.01 17.82
C MET A 330 -6.44 -30.19 18.81
N PRO A 331 -7.19 -31.28 18.63
CA PRO A 331 -6.97 -32.47 19.44
C PRO A 331 -5.66 -33.14 19.01
N ILE A 332 -4.86 -33.51 19.97
CA ILE A 332 -3.66 -34.34 19.80
C ILE A 332 -4.00 -35.69 20.42
N VAL A 333 -3.97 -36.73 19.62
CA VAL A 333 -4.27 -38.09 20.08
C VAL A 333 -2.99 -38.92 19.96
N ALA A 334 -2.62 -39.57 21.01
CA ALA A 334 -1.50 -40.52 21.06
C ALA A 334 -2.01 -41.92 21.30
N GLU A 335 -1.69 -42.82 20.40
CA GLU A 335 -2.03 -44.24 20.47
C GLU A 335 -0.76 -45.08 20.49
N VAL A 336 -0.76 -46.10 21.34
CA VAL A 336 0.34 -47.06 21.43
C VAL A 336 -0.06 -48.33 20.65
N THR A 337 0.69 -48.71 19.65
CA THR A 337 0.47 -49.94 18.90
C THR A 337 1.65 -50.89 19.08
N PRO A 338 1.41 -52.21 19.05
CA PRO A 338 2.51 -53.19 19.12
C PRO A 338 3.51 -53.02 17.97
N ALA A 339 4.81 -52.98 18.28
CA ALA A 339 5.85 -52.91 17.28
C ALA A 339 6.06 -54.26 16.55
N GLN A 340 6.31 -54.21 15.25
CA GLN A 340 6.59 -55.41 14.44
C GLN A 340 7.89 -56.11 14.81
N TYR A 341 8.85 -55.37 15.38
CA TYR A 341 10.18 -55.91 15.76
C TYR A 341 10.51 -55.61 17.20
N LYS A 342 11.09 -56.58 17.91
CA LYS A 342 11.61 -56.37 19.25
C LYS A 342 12.80 -55.41 19.21
N ASN A 343 12.83 -54.45 20.07
CA ASN A 343 13.86 -53.41 20.27
C ASN A 343 13.88 -52.23 19.30
N HIS A 344 12.81 -51.94 18.54
CA HIS A 344 12.72 -50.72 17.78
C HIS A 344 11.36 -50.02 18.04
N GLY A 345 11.33 -49.11 18.99
CA GLY A 345 10.27 -48.12 19.14
C GLY A 345 10.39 -47.08 18.04
N ARG A 346 9.30 -46.69 17.44
CA ARG A 346 9.27 -45.61 16.46
C ARG A 346 8.10 -44.69 16.76
N VAL A 347 8.35 -43.39 16.91
CA VAL A 347 7.30 -42.39 16.95
C VAL A 347 6.91 -42.03 15.52
N ILE A 348 5.62 -42.17 15.22
CA ILE A 348 5.07 -41.78 13.91
C ILE A 348 4.08 -40.65 14.13
N ALA A 349 4.46 -39.46 13.71
CA ALA A 349 3.56 -38.32 13.68
C ALA A 349 2.81 -38.26 12.33
N THR A 350 1.48 -38.31 12.37
CA THR A 350 0.63 -38.23 11.18
C THR A 350 0.04 -36.83 11.04
N GLY A 351 -0.11 -36.37 9.78
CA GLY A 351 -0.61 -35.06 9.42
C GLY A 351 0.43 -34.19 8.73
N LYS A 352 -0.01 -33.07 8.15
CA LYS A 352 0.94 -32.09 7.60
C LYS A 352 1.45 -31.20 8.75
N LEU A 353 2.59 -31.58 9.31
CA LEU A 353 3.26 -30.81 10.37
C LEU A 353 4.15 -29.76 9.74
N GLY A 354 4.11 -28.53 10.24
CA GLY A 354 5.13 -27.52 10.00
C GLY A 354 6.46 -27.92 10.67
N ASP A 355 7.57 -27.29 10.27
CA ASP A 355 8.91 -27.65 10.72
C ASP A 355 9.07 -27.58 12.26
N ILE A 356 8.51 -26.55 12.90
CA ILE A 356 8.51 -26.40 14.38
C ILE A 356 7.79 -27.57 15.06
N ALA A 357 6.66 -28.01 14.51
CA ALA A 357 5.91 -29.12 15.09
C ALA A 357 6.61 -30.47 14.91
N LYS A 358 7.33 -30.66 13.80
CA LYS A 358 8.19 -31.84 13.58
C LYS A 358 9.34 -31.90 14.58
N GLU A 359 10.03 -30.78 14.73
CA GLU A 359 11.13 -30.64 15.71
C GLU A 359 10.65 -30.90 17.15
N ALA A 360 9.47 -30.40 17.51
CA ALA A 360 8.88 -30.67 18.82
C ALA A 360 8.58 -32.16 19.02
N VAL A 361 8.07 -32.87 18.01
CA VAL A 361 7.83 -34.32 18.08
C VAL A 361 9.15 -35.10 18.19
N GLU A 362 10.18 -34.73 17.45
CA GLU A 362 11.50 -35.35 17.49
C GLU A 362 12.16 -35.17 18.86
N ASN A 363 12.09 -33.96 19.43
CA ASN A 363 12.64 -33.66 20.75
C ASN A 363 11.94 -34.48 21.86
N VAL A 364 10.60 -34.54 21.86
CA VAL A 364 9.84 -35.34 22.83
C VAL A 364 10.14 -36.85 22.64
N SER A 365 10.33 -37.29 21.38
CA SER A 365 10.68 -38.69 21.09
C SER A 365 12.03 -39.07 21.69
N ALA A 366 13.03 -38.22 21.58
CA ALA A 366 14.36 -38.44 22.13
C ALA A 366 14.35 -38.48 23.69
N GLU A 367 13.55 -37.60 24.30
CA GLU A 367 13.41 -37.56 25.76
C GLU A 367 12.71 -38.80 26.31
N VAL A 368 11.70 -39.32 25.62
CA VAL A 368 11.00 -40.57 25.97
C VAL A 368 11.89 -41.79 25.78
N GLU A 369 12.73 -41.85 24.74
CA GLU A 369 13.69 -42.94 24.52
C GLU A 369 14.73 -42.98 25.66
N ASP A 370 15.20 -41.84 26.12
CA ASP A 370 16.16 -41.76 27.23
C ASP A 370 15.55 -42.22 28.59
N GLU A 371 14.30 -41.82 28.89
CA GLU A 371 13.61 -42.29 30.11
C GLU A 371 13.29 -43.78 30.10
N VAL A 372 12.89 -44.33 28.93
CA VAL A 372 12.59 -45.76 28.77
C VAL A 372 13.86 -46.61 28.82
N SER A 373 14.98 -46.10 28.36
CA SER A 373 16.27 -46.79 28.44
C SER A 373 16.88 -46.77 29.86
N ALA A 374 16.54 -45.73 30.64
CA ALA A 374 16.99 -45.62 32.03
C ALA A 374 16.18 -46.49 33.03
N SER A 375 14.98 -46.92 32.69
CA SER A 375 14.15 -47.83 33.49
C SER A 375 14.27 -49.26 32.92
N SER A 376 15.15 -50.05 33.56
CA SER A 376 15.43 -51.43 33.18
C SER A 376 14.32 -52.46 33.47
N VAL A 377 13.08 -52.12 33.29
CA VAL A 377 11.95 -53.04 33.32
C VAL A 377 10.87 -52.52 32.40
N VAL A 378 10.83 -52.98 31.18
CA VAL A 378 9.61 -53.42 30.48
C VAL A 378 9.96 -53.72 29.00
N THR A 379 10.00 -54.95 28.67
CA THR A 379 9.97 -55.47 27.29
C THR A 379 8.59 -55.26 26.67
N SER A 380 8.31 -54.08 26.26
CA SER A 380 7.25 -53.86 25.25
C SER A 380 7.50 -52.51 24.56
N THR A 381 7.94 -52.64 23.34
CA THR A 381 8.17 -51.51 22.46
C THR A 381 6.87 -50.83 22.15
N ALA A 382 6.68 -49.63 22.67
CA ALA A 382 5.51 -48.81 22.41
C ALA A 382 5.80 -47.91 21.19
N ALA A 383 4.98 -48.01 20.17
CA ALA A 383 4.97 -47.01 19.11
C ALA A 383 3.94 -45.91 19.50
N ILE A 384 4.38 -44.70 19.72
CA ILE A 384 3.50 -43.57 19.99
C ILE A 384 3.09 -42.98 18.65
N ILE A 385 1.82 -43.06 18.29
CA ILE A 385 1.27 -42.38 17.12
C ILE A 385 0.61 -41.10 17.60
N ALA A 386 1.25 -39.96 17.30
CA ALA A 386 0.64 -38.66 17.54
C ALA A 386 -0.12 -38.23 16.27
N MET A 387 -1.42 -38.14 16.33
CA MET A 387 -2.24 -37.59 15.25
C MET A 387 -2.42 -36.09 15.47
N PHE A 388 -1.72 -35.29 14.71
CA PHE A 388 -2.01 -33.86 14.59
C PHE A 388 -3.13 -33.67 13.57
N GLY A 389 -4.30 -33.29 14.02
CA GLY A 389 -5.41 -32.95 13.13
C GLY A 389 -4.99 -31.86 12.14
N ALA A 390 -5.02 -32.18 10.84
CA ALA A 390 -4.52 -31.35 9.79
C ALA A 390 -5.16 -29.94 9.78
N ALA A 391 -4.37 -28.93 10.07
CA ALA A 391 -4.64 -27.54 9.73
C ALA A 391 -4.44 -27.25 8.22
N SER A 392 -4.39 -28.27 7.37
CA SER A 392 -4.07 -28.15 5.94
C SER A 392 -5.24 -28.40 5.01
N MET A 393 -6.47 -28.04 5.43
CA MET A 393 -7.62 -28.06 4.53
C MET A 393 -8.21 -26.67 4.32
N LEU A 394 -7.35 -25.65 4.32
CA LEU A 394 -7.70 -24.29 3.87
C LEU A 394 -6.50 -23.73 3.10
N LEU A 395 -6.33 -24.22 1.92
CA LEU A 395 -5.75 -23.59 0.75
C LEU A 395 -6.64 -23.92 -0.43
#